data_ac58bad43f0801387e6799a871445dba
#
_entry.id   ac58bad43f0801387e6799a871445dba
#
_cell.length_a   1.000
_cell.length_b   1.000
_cell.length_c   1.000
_cell.angle_alpha   90.00
_cell.angle_beta   90.00
_cell.angle_gamma   90.00
#
_symmetry.space_group_name_H-M   'P 1'
#
loop_
_entity.id
_entity.type
_entity.pdbx_description
1 polymer ?
#
loop_
_entity_poly.entity_id
_entity_poly.type
_entity_poly.pdbx_seq_one_letter_code
_entity_poly.pdbx_strand_id
1 'polypeptide(L)'
;MNAVSKPSEIDVSCRLPLLVLLISAAVWLVLGSIFAFLGSMIFHKPDLFSNSFSFSYGHLVSVRTTSLLYGAGVQLGLAFTIWLFCRLGRTPLAQPILITVGAALWNLGVTIGVIGIFAGDATGFETLDMPGYAALIVFLGYLIVATLAVITLHARRERPLFVSHWFLLAALFWFPWIYSTANLSLLVFPVRGVTQAVIAWWFSANLQIVWFGLVGIGGIFYFVSKLTGRDLHSQYLALFTFWLLILFTSWMGVPNSAPVPSWMPALSTVGAILTLIPVLTFALNLHGTVGGKYSLFKANLLLKFVGVGIVAFVLASLMNVLSSSIQVSRVTDLTWFTAARTQLYTYGFFTMVMFAAAYYIVPQLIGMEFPSPKLIHAHFWLATVGIVLIVLPLAIGGIVQGSMLNNPANPFLKITRVSLMFLRLSTLGDVLIFAGHLAFIFNVVGLVRQFYAARAAAAYAAATAEIGAAKA
;
A
#
# COMPACT_ATOMS: atom_id res chain seq x y z
N MET A 1 21.14 8.81 23.80
CA MET A 1 20.50 9.34 22.59
C MET A 1 21.61 9.56 21.57
N ASN A 2 21.77 8.64 20.63
CA ASN A 2 22.72 8.82 19.54
C ASN A 2 22.12 9.85 18.57
N ALA A 3 22.77 11.00 18.46
CA ALA A 3 22.36 12.01 17.50
C ALA A 3 22.48 11.42 16.09
N VAL A 4 21.36 11.31 15.38
CA VAL A 4 21.38 11.05 13.94
C VAL A 4 22.22 12.18 13.33
N SER A 5 23.13 11.84 12.40
CA SER A 5 23.96 12.83 11.70
C SER A 5 23.10 13.97 11.17
N LYS A 6 23.63 15.21 11.16
CA LYS A 6 22.92 16.36 10.57
C LYS A 6 22.28 15.97 9.25
N PRO A 7 20.98 16.29 9.03
CA PRO A 7 20.30 15.95 7.77
C PRO A 7 21.09 16.48 6.58
N SER A 8 21.26 15.66 5.56
CA SER A 8 21.94 16.09 4.32
C SER A 8 21.12 17.19 3.62
N GLU A 9 21.76 17.97 2.75
CA GLU A 9 21.06 18.96 1.90
C GLU A 9 19.90 18.31 1.13
N ILE A 10 20.09 17.07 0.69
CA ILE A 10 19.06 16.28 0.02
C ILE A 10 17.86 16.04 0.94
N ASP A 11 18.10 15.58 2.19
CA ASP A 11 17.03 15.31 3.16
C ASP A 11 16.28 16.61 3.54
N VAL A 12 16.99 17.73 3.63
CA VAL A 12 16.38 19.05 3.91
C VAL A 12 15.44 19.45 2.77
N SER A 13 15.85 19.25 1.50
CA SER A 13 15.01 19.57 0.33
C SER A 13 13.73 18.73 0.27
N CYS A 14 13.79 17.49 0.71
CA CYS A 14 12.67 16.56 0.70
C CYS A 14 11.74 16.69 1.92
N ARG A 15 12.19 17.35 3.00
CA ARG A 15 11.55 17.28 4.33
C ARG A 15 10.07 17.63 4.30
N LEU A 16 9.69 18.80 3.80
CA LEU A 16 8.31 19.27 3.83
C LEU A 16 7.37 18.36 3.04
N PRO A 17 7.58 18.12 1.73
CA PRO A 17 6.65 17.30 0.95
C PRO A 17 6.55 15.86 1.46
N LEU A 18 7.67 15.25 1.87
CA LEU A 18 7.63 13.88 2.38
C LEU A 18 6.95 13.77 3.75
N LEU A 19 7.14 14.74 4.64
CA LEU A 19 6.42 14.75 5.92
C LEU A 19 4.92 14.94 5.69
N VAL A 20 4.50 15.78 4.74
CA VAL A 20 3.08 15.92 4.40
C VAL A 20 2.51 14.58 3.92
N LEU A 21 3.17 13.91 2.97
CA LEU A 21 2.72 12.59 2.47
C LEU A 21 2.71 11.52 3.57
N LEU A 22 3.77 11.43 4.39
CA LEU A 22 3.90 10.38 5.41
C LEU A 22 2.95 10.58 6.59
N ILE A 23 2.76 11.84 7.05
CA ILE A 23 1.85 12.13 8.17
C ILE A 23 0.40 11.95 7.72
N SER A 24 0.01 12.47 6.54
CA SER A 24 -1.33 12.27 6.02
C SER A 24 -1.64 10.78 5.77
N ALA A 25 -0.67 10.03 5.25
CA ALA A 25 -0.81 8.58 5.11
C ALA A 25 -1.04 7.88 6.46
N ALA A 26 -0.32 8.29 7.52
CA ALA A 26 -0.52 7.76 8.87
C ALA A 26 -1.93 8.07 9.41
N VAL A 27 -2.45 9.27 9.14
CA VAL A 27 -3.83 9.65 9.49
C VAL A 27 -4.83 8.77 8.74
N TRP A 28 -4.64 8.59 7.42
CA TRP A 28 -5.51 7.74 6.61
C TRP A 28 -5.44 6.26 7.00
N LEU A 29 -4.30 5.76 7.46
CA LEU A 29 -4.19 4.40 8.03
C LEU A 29 -5.10 4.24 9.26
N VAL A 30 -5.10 5.22 10.16
CA VAL A 30 -5.95 5.19 11.36
C VAL A 30 -7.43 5.29 10.97
N LEU A 31 -7.81 6.24 10.10
CA LEU A 31 -9.19 6.40 9.64
C LEU A 31 -9.68 5.15 8.90
N GLY A 32 -8.88 4.61 7.98
CA GLY A 32 -9.21 3.38 7.26
C GLY A 32 -9.38 2.18 8.18
N SER A 33 -8.59 2.09 9.25
CA SER A 33 -8.74 1.03 10.27
C SER A 33 -10.00 1.22 11.13
N ILE A 34 -10.39 2.45 11.43
CA ILE A 34 -11.67 2.74 12.10
C ILE A 34 -12.81 2.26 11.21
N PHE A 35 -12.82 2.61 9.93
CA PHE A 35 -13.86 2.16 9.00
C PHE A 35 -13.87 0.64 8.81
N ALA A 36 -12.69 -0.01 8.80
CA ALA A 36 -12.57 -1.46 8.77
C ALA A 36 -13.22 -2.09 10.01
N PHE A 37 -12.90 -1.57 11.19
CA PHE A 37 -13.45 -2.04 12.46
C PHE A 37 -14.97 -1.83 12.53
N LEU A 38 -15.48 -0.65 12.17
CA LEU A 38 -16.92 -0.37 12.14
C LEU A 38 -17.64 -1.31 11.16
N GLY A 39 -17.08 -1.55 9.97
CA GLY A 39 -17.62 -2.50 9.00
C GLY A 39 -17.65 -3.94 9.53
N SER A 40 -16.60 -4.38 10.23
CA SER A 40 -16.54 -5.72 10.80
C SER A 40 -17.48 -5.90 12.02
N MET A 41 -17.82 -4.84 12.74
CA MET A 41 -18.82 -4.88 13.81
C MET A 41 -20.23 -5.26 13.31
N ILE A 42 -20.57 -4.95 12.07
CA ILE A 42 -21.83 -5.35 11.45
C ILE A 42 -21.96 -6.88 11.37
N PHE A 43 -20.85 -7.62 11.27
CA PHE A 43 -20.88 -9.10 11.32
C PHE A 43 -21.32 -9.65 12.69
N HIS A 44 -21.14 -8.88 13.75
CA HIS A 44 -21.57 -9.25 15.11
C HIS A 44 -23.00 -8.80 15.41
N LYS A 45 -23.36 -7.59 14.95
CA LYS A 45 -24.67 -7.00 15.13
C LYS A 45 -25.13 -6.38 13.79
N PRO A 46 -25.87 -7.15 12.95
CA PRO A 46 -26.24 -6.70 11.60
C PRO A 46 -27.07 -5.42 11.53
N ASP A 47 -27.82 -5.13 12.59
CA ASP A 47 -28.68 -3.95 12.74
C ASP A 47 -28.00 -2.75 13.41
N LEU A 48 -26.67 -2.83 13.66
CA LEU A 48 -25.91 -1.80 14.40
C LEU A 48 -26.10 -0.39 13.82
N PHE A 49 -26.19 -0.28 12.50
CA PHE A 49 -26.32 0.99 11.78
C PHE A 49 -27.57 1.04 10.88
N SER A 50 -28.60 0.24 11.19
CA SER A 50 -29.80 0.12 10.36
C SER A 50 -30.53 1.45 10.11
N ASN A 51 -30.42 2.40 11.03
CA ASN A 51 -31.03 3.72 10.95
C ASN A 51 -30.12 4.78 10.31
N SER A 52 -28.92 4.41 9.84
CA SER A 52 -27.97 5.34 9.25
C SER A 52 -27.73 4.98 7.79
N PHE A 53 -28.07 5.86 6.87
CA PHE A 53 -27.77 5.72 5.45
C PHE A 53 -26.26 5.65 5.20
N SER A 54 -25.51 6.57 5.79
CA SER A 54 -24.06 6.72 5.54
C SER A 54 -23.22 5.59 6.12
N PHE A 55 -23.66 4.94 7.21
CA PHE A 55 -22.90 3.86 7.87
C PHE A 55 -23.36 2.46 7.45
N SER A 56 -23.91 2.31 6.24
CA SER A 56 -24.17 0.98 5.68
C SER A 56 -22.84 0.20 5.47
N TYR A 57 -22.92 -1.13 5.46
CA TYR A 57 -21.75 -1.97 5.22
C TYR A 57 -21.06 -1.62 3.88
N GLY A 58 -21.84 -1.36 2.82
CA GLY A 58 -21.30 -0.95 1.52
C GLY A 58 -20.48 0.32 1.59
N HIS A 59 -21.03 1.38 2.21
CA HIS A 59 -20.29 2.64 2.39
C HIS A 59 -19.02 2.46 3.23
N LEU A 60 -19.09 1.71 4.35
CA LEU A 60 -17.93 1.46 5.21
C LEU A 60 -16.81 0.69 4.49
N VAL A 61 -17.16 -0.27 3.64
CA VAL A 61 -16.16 -0.99 2.83
C VAL A 61 -15.52 -0.07 1.79
N SER A 62 -16.31 0.73 1.08
CA SER A 62 -15.81 1.67 0.06
C SER A 62 -14.92 2.76 0.66
N VAL A 63 -15.32 3.37 1.79
CA VAL A 63 -14.48 4.39 2.46
C VAL A 63 -13.22 3.79 3.07
N ARG A 64 -13.28 2.57 3.63
CA ARG A 64 -12.12 1.82 4.08
C ARG A 64 -11.13 1.61 2.94
N THR A 65 -11.62 1.08 1.80
CA THR A 65 -10.81 0.80 0.62
C THR A 65 -10.16 2.06 0.09
N THR A 66 -10.93 3.13 -0.08
CA THR A 66 -10.43 4.44 -0.51
C THR A 66 -9.37 5.00 0.45
N SER A 67 -9.63 4.95 1.77
CA SER A 67 -8.71 5.45 2.80
C SER A 67 -7.40 4.67 2.82
N LEU A 68 -7.46 3.33 2.76
CA LEU A 68 -6.25 2.49 2.85
C LEU A 68 -5.45 2.45 1.55
N LEU A 69 -6.10 2.37 0.38
CA LEU A 69 -5.38 2.30 -0.89
C LEU A 69 -4.87 3.68 -1.32
N TYR A 70 -5.77 4.67 -1.45
CA TYR A 70 -5.41 6.00 -1.95
C TYR A 70 -4.92 6.91 -0.83
N GLY A 71 -5.63 6.95 0.29
CA GLY A 71 -5.26 7.79 1.43
C GLY A 71 -3.91 7.41 2.01
N ALA A 72 -3.64 6.14 2.21
CA ALA A 72 -2.40 5.67 2.82
C ALA A 72 -1.42 5.06 1.81
N GLY A 73 -1.83 3.99 1.11
CA GLY A 73 -0.93 3.17 0.31
C GLY A 73 -0.21 3.94 -0.78
N VAL A 74 -0.95 4.65 -1.64
CA VAL A 74 -0.34 5.43 -2.73
C VAL A 74 0.56 6.54 -2.19
N GLN A 75 0.17 7.24 -1.12
CA GLN A 75 0.99 8.28 -0.52
C GLN A 75 2.31 7.75 0.07
N LEU A 76 2.27 6.60 0.77
CA LEU A 76 3.47 5.94 1.26
C LEU A 76 4.41 5.54 0.12
N GLY A 77 3.84 4.98 -0.96
CA GLY A 77 4.60 4.61 -2.14
C GLY A 77 5.22 5.81 -2.87
N LEU A 78 4.48 6.92 -3.01
CA LEU A 78 5.00 8.17 -3.59
C LEU A 78 6.10 8.78 -2.71
N ALA A 79 5.91 8.84 -1.40
CA ALA A 79 6.92 9.35 -0.48
C ALA A 79 8.21 8.54 -0.55
N PHE A 80 8.11 7.21 -0.55
CA PHE A 80 9.24 6.32 -0.72
C PHE A 80 9.93 6.53 -2.09
N THR A 81 9.17 6.63 -3.16
CA THR A 81 9.68 6.82 -4.52
C THR A 81 10.47 8.12 -4.65
N ILE A 82 9.90 9.23 -4.20
CA ILE A 82 10.56 10.55 -4.23
C ILE A 82 11.85 10.53 -3.43
N TRP A 83 11.77 10.02 -2.19
CA TRP A 83 12.94 9.94 -1.32
C TRP A 83 14.06 9.12 -1.96
N LEU A 84 13.72 7.95 -2.54
CA LEU A 84 14.70 7.06 -3.14
C LEU A 84 15.35 7.68 -4.38
N PHE A 85 14.56 8.40 -5.20
CA PHE A 85 15.11 9.11 -6.37
C PHE A 85 16.11 10.17 -5.98
N CYS A 86 15.80 10.96 -4.95
CA CYS A 86 16.76 11.95 -4.42
C CYS A 86 18.00 11.28 -3.85
N ARG A 87 17.82 10.20 -3.06
CA ARG A 87 18.90 9.55 -2.32
C ARG A 87 19.87 8.80 -3.22
N LEU A 88 19.35 7.95 -4.11
CA LEU A 88 20.17 7.20 -5.07
C LEU A 88 20.69 8.07 -6.22
N GLY A 89 19.91 9.07 -6.63
CA GLY A 89 20.32 10.05 -7.64
C GLY A 89 21.31 11.10 -7.14
N ARG A 90 21.57 11.16 -5.83
CA ARG A 90 22.39 12.18 -5.17
C ARG A 90 22.02 13.60 -5.58
N THR A 91 20.73 13.89 -5.69
CA THR A 91 20.20 15.17 -6.14
C THR A 91 19.14 15.70 -5.17
N PRO A 92 19.09 17.03 -4.92
CA PRO A 92 18.00 17.60 -4.16
C PRO A 92 16.68 17.51 -4.94
N LEU A 93 15.57 17.55 -4.21
CA LEU A 93 14.23 17.46 -4.78
C LEU A 93 13.93 18.68 -5.68
N ALA A 94 13.45 18.42 -6.88
CA ALA A 94 12.99 19.47 -7.77
C ALA A 94 11.65 20.04 -7.26
N GLN A 95 11.57 21.37 -7.17
CA GLN A 95 10.34 22.10 -6.82
C GLN A 95 9.58 21.55 -5.60
N PRO A 96 10.17 21.50 -4.38
CA PRO A 96 9.55 20.90 -3.21
C PRO A 96 8.17 21.48 -2.86
N ILE A 97 7.97 22.78 -3.10
CA ILE A 97 6.70 23.46 -2.83
C ILE A 97 5.59 22.94 -3.74
N LEU A 98 5.86 22.76 -5.04
CA LEU A 98 4.87 22.23 -5.98
C LEU A 98 4.51 20.77 -5.68
N ILE A 99 5.49 19.96 -5.23
CA ILE A 99 5.21 18.59 -4.75
C ILE A 99 4.30 18.63 -3.51
N THR A 100 4.52 19.58 -2.60
CA THR A 100 3.65 19.77 -1.44
C THR A 100 2.23 20.15 -1.86
N VAL A 101 2.08 21.03 -2.88
CA VAL A 101 0.76 21.37 -3.44
C VAL A 101 0.10 20.13 -4.07
N GLY A 102 0.86 19.33 -4.83
CA GLY A 102 0.35 18.06 -5.37
C GLY A 102 -0.11 17.08 -4.28
N ALA A 103 0.66 16.96 -3.20
CA ALA A 103 0.28 16.16 -2.04
C ALA A 103 -0.98 16.70 -1.31
N ALA A 104 -1.13 18.02 -1.22
CA ALA A 104 -2.33 18.66 -0.67
C ALA A 104 -3.57 18.41 -1.54
N LEU A 105 -3.44 18.56 -2.86
CA LEU A 105 -4.52 18.23 -3.81
C LEU A 105 -4.91 16.77 -3.73
N TRP A 106 -3.94 15.85 -3.63
CA TRP A 106 -4.21 14.43 -3.43
C TRP A 106 -5.07 14.20 -2.19
N ASN A 107 -4.67 14.75 -1.04
CA ASN A 107 -5.42 14.61 0.20
C ASN A 107 -6.81 15.27 0.14
N LEU A 108 -6.91 16.42 -0.51
CA LEU A 108 -8.21 17.08 -0.75
C LEU A 108 -9.12 16.17 -1.56
N GLY A 109 -8.62 15.59 -2.67
CA GLY A 109 -9.39 14.68 -3.52
C GLY A 109 -9.85 13.42 -2.77
N VAL A 110 -8.96 12.79 -1.98
CA VAL A 110 -9.31 11.62 -1.16
C VAL A 110 -10.36 12.00 -0.10
N THR A 111 -10.22 13.16 0.54
CA THR A 111 -11.19 13.64 1.56
C THR A 111 -12.56 13.86 0.93
N ILE A 112 -12.62 14.57 -0.21
CA ILE A 112 -13.87 14.80 -0.95
C ILE A 112 -14.46 13.46 -1.41
N GLY A 113 -13.60 12.52 -1.86
CA GLY A 113 -14.01 11.17 -2.26
C GLY A 113 -14.68 10.39 -1.13
N VAL A 114 -14.07 10.38 0.06
CA VAL A 114 -14.62 9.72 1.25
C VAL A 114 -15.96 10.37 1.69
N ILE A 115 -16.04 11.69 1.67
CA ILE A 115 -17.29 12.41 1.98
C ILE A 115 -18.37 12.08 0.93
N GLY A 116 -18.03 12.06 -0.36
CA GLY A 116 -18.94 11.71 -1.45
C GLY A 116 -19.47 10.28 -1.33
N ILE A 117 -18.63 9.30 -0.95
CA ILE A 117 -19.08 7.93 -0.70
C ILE A 117 -20.09 7.90 0.45
N PHE A 118 -19.85 8.61 1.56
CA PHE A 118 -20.81 8.70 2.67
C PHE A 118 -22.11 9.42 2.29
N ALA A 119 -22.05 10.32 1.31
CA ALA A 119 -23.23 10.99 0.76
C ALA A 119 -24.04 10.12 -0.22
N GLY A 120 -23.49 8.97 -0.66
CA GLY A 120 -24.14 8.04 -1.57
C GLY A 120 -23.67 8.12 -3.03
N ASP A 121 -22.63 8.91 -3.32
CA ASP A 121 -22.09 9.10 -4.67
C ASP A 121 -21.03 8.03 -5.04
N ALA A 122 -20.97 6.90 -4.31
CA ALA A 122 -20.04 5.82 -4.63
C ALA A 122 -20.29 5.26 -6.03
N THR A 123 -19.22 5.02 -6.81
CA THR A 123 -19.34 4.51 -8.18
C THR A 123 -19.81 3.06 -8.25
N GLY A 124 -19.58 2.27 -7.19
CA GLY A 124 -19.86 0.83 -7.14
C GLY A 124 -18.81 -0.03 -7.85
N PHE A 125 -17.75 0.53 -8.42
CA PHE A 125 -16.63 -0.22 -9.01
C PHE A 125 -15.56 -0.48 -7.95
N GLU A 126 -15.21 -1.74 -7.73
CA GLU A 126 -14.19 -2.14 -6.75
C GLU A 126 -12.88 -1.39 -6.98
N THR A 127 -12.31 -0.86 -5.90
CA THR A 127 -11.08 -0.04 -5.88
C THR A 127 -11.14 1.30 -6.63
N LEU A 128 -12.24 1.61 -7.29
CA LEU A 128 -12.53 2.89 -7.94
C LEU A 128 -13.78 3.56 -7.33
N ASP A 129 -13.99 3.38 -6.04
CA ASP A 129 -15.21 3.78 -5.32
C ASP A 129 -15.48 5.29 -5.32
N MET A 130 -14.45 6.12 -5.48
CA MET A 130 -14.56 7.58 -5.43
C MET A 130 -15.37 8.14 -6.60
N PRO A 131 -16.26 9.13 -6.35
CA PRO A 131 -16.99 9.83 -7.41
C PRO A 131 -16.04 10.57 -8.35
N GLY A 132 -16.44 10.73 -9.62
CA GLY A 132 -15.62 11.29 -10.69
C GLY A 132 -15.05 12.69 -10.40
N TYR A 133 -15.80 13.54 -9.68
CA TYR A 133 -15.31 14.87 -9.28
C TYR A 133 -14.13 14.80 -8.31
N ALA A 134 -14.12 13.84 -7.40
CA ALA A 134 -12.99 13.60 -6.50
C ALA A 134 -11.81 12.92 -7.23
N ALA A 135 -12.13 11.97 -8.11
CA ALA A 135 -11.14 11.24 -8.89
C ALA A 135 -10.28 12.17 -9.77
N LEU A 136 -10.87 13.24 -10.33
CA LEU A 136 -10.12 14.24 -11.12
C LEU A 136 -9.09 14.98 -10.26
N ILE A 137 -9.47 15.39 -9.03
CA ILE A 137 -8.56 16.11 -8.13
C ILE A 137 -7.39 15.21 -7.72
N VAL A 138 -7.68 13.95 -7.39
CA VAL A 138 -6.67 12.92 -7.09
C VAL A 138 -5.72 12.74 -8.27
N PHE A 139 -6.24 12.63 -9.49
CA PHE A 139 -5.44 12.48 -10.69
C PHE A 139 -4.48 13.65 -10.92
N LEU A 140 -4.98 14.90 -10.80
CA LEU A 140 -4.16 16.10 -10.93
C LEU A 140 -3.06 16.16 -9.85
N GLY A 141 -3.41 15.84 -8.58
CA GLY A 141 -2.44 15.74 -7.50
C GLY A 141 -1.33 14.74 -7.81
N TYR A 142 -1.69 13.55 -8.31
CA TYR A 142 -0.72 12.53 -8.71
C TYR A 142 0.19 13.02 -9.85
N LEU A 143 -0.38 13.61 -10.90
CA LEU A 143 0.40 14.08 -12.05
C LEU A 143 1.46 15.10 -11.64
N ILE A 144 1.12 16.05 -10.77
CA ILE A 144 2.09 17.03 -10.25
C ILE A 144 3.24 16.31 -9.56
N VAL A 145 2.93 15.43 -8.61
CA VAL A 145 3.94 14.73 -7.81
C VAL A 145 4.80 13.81 -8.70
N ALA A 146 4.18 13.02 -9.57
CA ALA A 146 4.87 12.08 -10.44
C ALA A 146 5.78 12.78 -11.45
N THR A 147 5.30 13.85 -12.11
CA THR A 147 6.09 14.62 -13.08
C THR A 147 7.32 15.22 -12.42
N LEU A 148 7.18 15.83 -11.24
CA LEU A 148 8.31 16.42 -10.51
C LEU A 148 9.27 15.37 -9.96
N ALA A 149 8.78 14.19 -9.59
CA ALA A 149 9.63 13.06 -9.23
C ALA A 149 10.47 12.58 -10.43
N VAL A 150 9.88 12.51 -11.64
CA VAL A 150 10.61 12.17 -12.87
C VAL A 150 11.64 13.26 -13.23
N ILE A 151 11.29 14.53 -13.10
CA ILE A 151 12.23 15.65 -13.29
C ILE A 151 13.40 15.56 -12.31
N THR A 152 13.12 15.22 -11.04
CA THR A 152 14.15 14.99 -10.02
C THR A 152 15.09 13.84 -10.42
N LEU A 153 14.53 12.72 -10.87
CA LEU A 153 15.32 11.59 -11.35
C LEU A 153 16.14 11.95 -12.61
N HIS A 154 15.60 12.76 -13.51
CA HIS A 154 16.33 13.25 -14.68
C HIS A 154 17.54 14.09 -14.29
N ALA A 155 17.40 14.94 -13.28
CA ALA A 155 18.46 15.82 -12.75
C ALA A 155 19.49 15.09 -11.87
N ARG A 156 19.46 13.75 -11.77
CA ARG A 156 20.36 12.96 -10.94
C ARG A 156 21.82 13.17 -11.30
N ARG A 157 22.67 13.22 -10.30
CA ARG A 157 24.12 13.30 -10.45
C ARG A 157 24.74 11.91 -10.67
N GLU A 158 24.18 10.88 -10.04
CA GLU A 158 24.56 9.50 -10.22
C GLU A 158 23.90 8.94 -11.49
N ARG A 159 24.67 8.77 -12.56
CA ARG A 159 24.13 8.41 -13.87
C ARG A 159 23.53 7.00 -13.97
N PRO A 160 24.14 5.92 -13.39
CA PRO A 160 23.58 4.58 -13.45
C PRO A 160 22.20 4.50 -12.78
N LEU A 161 21.26 3.82 -13.43
CA LEU A 161 19.97 3.50 -12.84
C LEU A 161 20.10 2.20 -12.04
N PHE A 162 19.89 2.29 -10.73
CA PHE A 162 19.76 1.11 -9.88
C PHE A 162 18.47 0.36 -10.17
N VAL A 163 18.41 -0.93 -9.82
CA VAL A 163 17.23 -1.78 -10.03
C VAL A 163 15.95 -1.12 -9.48
N SER A 164 15.99 -0.59 -8.26
CA SER A 164 14.82 0.06 -7.65
C SER A 164 14.32 1.27 -8.45
N HIS A 165 15.17 1.99 -9.19
CA HIS A 165 14.74 3.08 -10.06
C HIS A 165 13.80 2.59 -11.16
N TRP A 166 14.10 1.43 -11.78
CA TRP A 166 13.27 0.85 -12.84
C TRP A 166 11.86 0.52 -12.34
N PHE A 167 11.78 -0.14 -11.18
CA PHE A 167 10.51 -0.49 -10.56
C PHE A 167 9.67 0.75 -10.21
N LEU A 168 10.28 1.74 -9.56
CA LEU A 168 9.58 2.94 -9.11
C LEU A 168 9.21 3.87 -10.26
N LEU A 169 10.08 4.01 -11.26
CA LEU A 169 9.80 4.80 -12.45
C LEU A 169 8.62 4.22 -13.24
N ALA A 170 8.61 2.90 -13.44
CA ALA A 170 7.49 2.22 -14.09
C ALA A 170 6.18 2.42 -13.31
N ALA A 171 6.21 2.33 -11.98
CA ALA A 171 5.03 2.60 -11.15
C ALA A 171 4.48 4.02 -11.36
N LEU A 172 5.37 5.04 -11.42
CA LEU A 172 4.94 6.43 -11.66
C LEU A 172 4.19 6.61 -12.98
N PHE A 173 4.58 5.91 -14.04
CA PHE A 173 3.89 5.95 -15.34
C PHE A 173 2.66 5.03 -15.39
N TRP A 174 2.67 3.95 -14.60
CA TRP A 174 1.58 2.97 -14.60
C TRP A 174 0.28 3.53 -14.05
N PHE A 175 0.34 4.25 -12.93
CA PHE A 175 -0.85 4.79 -12.28
C PHE A 175 -1.65 5.74 -13.18
N PRO A 176 -1.10 6.81 -13.77
CA PRO A 176 -1.87 7.72 -14.59
C PRO A 176 -2.50 7.02 -15.79
N TRP A 177 -1.81 6.03 -16.38
CA TRP A 177 -2.36 5.26 -17.49
C TRP A 177 -3.58 4.44 -17.06
N ILE A 178 -3.46 3.59 -16.08
CA ILE A 178 -4.58 2.74 -15.64
C ILE A 178 -5.73 3.56 -15.04
N TYR A 179 -5.40 4.59 -14.27
CA TYR A 179 -6.39 5.43 -13.59
C TYR A 179 -7.20 6.28 -14.57
N SER A 180 -6.54 6.91 -15.55
CA SER A 180 -7.23 7.66 -16.60
C SER A 180 -8.08 6.74 -17.48
N THR A 181 -7.55 5.59 -17.90
CA THR A 181 -8.29 4.61 -18.71
C THR A 181 -9.56 4.17 -17.99
N ALA A 182 -9.48 3.79 -16.71
CA ALA A 182 -10.64 3.35 -15.95
C ALA A 182 -11.66 4.48 -15.75
N ASN A 183 -11.21 5.68 -15.31
CA ASN A 183 -12.12 6.81 -15.10
C ASN A 183 -12.81 7.28 -16.39
N LEU A 184 -12.05 7.40 -17.49
CA LEU A 184 -12.63 7.79 -18.78
C LEU A 184 -13.66 6.76 -19.27
N SER A 185 -13.35 5.46 -19.18
CA SER A 185 -14.19 4.40 -19.73
C SER A 185 -15.35 3.99 -18.82
N LEU A 186 -15.29 4.27 -17.50
CA LEU A 186 -16.35 3.88 -16.57
C LEU A 186 -17.20 5.08 -16.12
N LEU A 187 -16.64 6.28 -16.01
CA LEU A 187 -17.32 7.44 -15.42
C LEU A 187 -17.59 8.58 -16.42
N VAL A 188 -16.65 8.89 -17.30
CA VAL A 188 -16.79 10.04 -18.24
C VAL A 188 -17.50 9.62 -19.53
N PHE A 189 -17.04 8.53 -20.16
CA PHE A 189 -17.63 7.94 -21.37
C PHE A 189 -17.97 6.48 -21.08
N PRO A 190 -19.01 6.23 -20.28
CA PRO A 190 -19.24 4.91 -19.74
C PRO A 190 -19.54 3.87 -20.84
N VAL A 191 -18.67 2.88 -20.93
CA VAL A 191 -18.91 1.69 -21.76
C VAL A 191 -20.12 0.93 -21.25
N ARG A 192 -20.73 0.09 -22.09
CA ARG A 192 -21.96 -0.61 -21.73
C ARG A 192 -21.72 -2.10 -21.48
N GLY A 193 -22.58 -2.68 -20.66
CA GLY A 193 -22.63 -4.11 -20.42
C GLY A 193 -21.41 -4.65 -19.68
N VAL A 194 -21.03 -5.88 -19.96
CA VAL A 194 -19.96 -6.61 -19.26
C VAL A 194 -18.59 -5.95 -19.41
N THR A 195 -18.39 -5.10 -20.41
CA THR A 195 -17.14 -4.36 -20.60
C THR A 195 -16.80 -3.48 -19.38
N GLN A 196 -17.82 -2.96 -18.67
CA GLN A 196 -17.61 -2.22 -17.41
C GLN A 196 -16.91 -3.10 -16.37
N ALA A 197 -17.38 -4.32 -16.18
CA ALA A 197 -16.80 -5.27 -15.23
C ALA A 197 -15.37 -5.66 -15.64
N VAL A 198 -15.11 -5.88 -16.92
CA VAL A 198 -13.75 -6.19 -17.43
C VAL A 198 -12.78 -5.05 -17.11
N ILE A 199 -13.17 -3.79 -17.37
CA ILE A 199 -12.32 -2.63 -17.09
C ILE A 199 -12.11 -2.48 -15.57
N ALA A 200 -13.14 -2.65 -14.76
CA ALA A 200 -13.03 -2.55 -13.31
C ALA A 200 -12.10 -3.63 -12.74
N TRP A 201 -12.23 -4.88 -13.15
CA TRP A 201 -11.34 -5.97 -12.73
C TRP A 201 -9.91 -5.76 -13.21
N TRP A 202 -9.72 -5.34 -14.47
CA TRP A 202 -8.41 -5.01 -14.99
C TRP A 202 -7.75 -3.87 -14.21
N PHE A 203 -8.48 -2.80 -13.92
CA PHE A 203 -7.99 -1.68 -13.13
C PHE A 203 -7.59 -2.11 -11.71
N SER A 204 -8.48 -2.85 -11.03
CA SER A 204 -8.23 -3.35 -9.67
C SER A 204 -6.97 -4.22 -9.61
N ALA A 205 -6.81 -5.15 -10.54
CA ALA A 205 -5.63 -6.00 -10.63
C ALA A 205 -4.36 -5.19 -10.92
N ASN A 206 -4.41 -4.25 -11.87
CA ASN A 206 -3.24 -3.44 -12.22
C ASN A 206 -2.84 -2.47 -11.10
N LEU A 207 -3.78 -1.88 -10.38
CA LEU A 207 -3.47 -1.06 -9.21
C LEU A 207 -2.81 -1.90 -8.11
N GLN A 208 -3.41 -3.04 -7.76
CA GLN A 208 -2.95 -3.85 -6.64
C GLN A 208 -1.70 -4.66 -6.99
N ILE A 209 -1.70 -5.40 -8.10
CA ILE A 209 -0.62 -6.34 -8.40
C ILE A 209 0.54 -5.65 -9.12
N VAL A 210 0.26 -4.71 -10.04
CA VAL A 210 1.35 -4.03 -10.76
C VAL A 210 1.86 -2.83 -9.96
N TRP A 211 1.01 -1.84 -9.67
CA TRP A 211 1.51 -0.63 -9.03
C TRP A 211 2.09 -0.87 -7.64
N PHE A 212 1.32 -1.49 -6.73
CA PHE A 212 1.82 -1.83 -5.40
C PHE A 212 2.94 -2.87 -5.46
N GLY A 213 2.87 -3.80 -6.41
CA GLY A 213 3.94 -4.78 -6.65
C GLY A 213 5.26 -4.14 -7.02
N LEU A 214 5.26 -3.22 -7.99
CA LEU A 214 6.46 -2.51 -8.43
C LEU A 214 7.07 -1.70 -7.28
N VAL A 215 6.27 -0.90 -6.57
CA VAL A 215 6.77 -0.08 -5.47
C VAL A 215 7.30 -0.97 -4.32
N GLY A 216 6.55 -2.00 -3.94
CA GLY A 216 6.92 -2.89 -2.83
C GLY A 216 8.18 -3.71 -3.13
N ILE A 217 8.29 -4.32 -4.33
CA ILE A 217 9.47 -5.09 -4.73
C ILE A 217 10.70 -4.18 -4.88
N GLY A 218 10.53 -2.99 -5.49
CA GLY A 218 11.59 -1.98 -5.55
C GLY A 218 12.09 -1.58 -4.16
N GLY A 219 11.17 -1.49 -3.18
CA GLY A 219 11.49 -1.27 -1.77
C GLY A 219 12.24 -2.43 -1.14
N ILE A 220 11.82 -3.68 -1.38
CA ILE A 220 12.49 -4.86 -0.84
C ILE A 220 13.93 -4.94 -1.36
N PHE A 221 14.16 -4.79 -2.66
CA PHE A 221 15.53 -4.83 -3.22
C PHE A 221 16.41 -3.75 -2.59
N TYR A 222 15.88 -2.55 -2.39
CA TYR A 222 16.62 -1.49 -1.72
C TYR A 222 16.93 -1.82 -0.25
N PHE A 223 15.90 -2.17 0.54
CA PHE A 223 16.07 -2.36 1.98
C PHE A 223 16.87 -3.61 2.33
N VAL A 224 16.70 -4.71 1.60
CA VAL A 224 17.50 -5.92 1.83
C VAL A 224 18.96 -5.60 1.61
N SER A 225 19.35 -5.02 0.48
CA SER A 225 20.74 -4.63 0.22
C SER A 225 21.25 -3.61 1.24
N LYS A 226 20.49 -2.55 1.49
CA LYS A 226 20.91 -1.43 2.36
C LYS A 226 21.08 -1.84 3.82
N LEU A 227 20.13 -2.62 4.37
CA LEU A 227 20.13 -2.97 5.80
C LEU A 227 20.98 -4.19 6.12
N THR A 228 21.25 -5.06 5.13
CA THR A 228 22.19 -6.17 5.31
C THR A 228 23.64 -5.78 4.99
N GLY A 229 23.85 -4.63 4.33
CA GLY A 229 25.18 -4.21 3.85
C GLY A 229 25.72 -5.08 2.71
N ARG A 230 24.85 -5.76 1.95
CA ARG A 230 25.22 -6.68 0.88
C ARG A 230 24.73 -6.17 -0.46
N ASP A 231 25.55 -6.33 -1.48
CA ASP A 231 25.12 -6.05 -2.85
C ASP A 231 24.08 -7.06 -3.30
N LEU A 232 23.20 -6.63 -4.19
CA LEU A 232 22.19 -7.49 -4.79
C LEU A 232 22.89 -8.61 -5.58
N HIS A 233 22.47 -9.86 -5.36
CA HIS A 233 23.10 -11.05 -5.96
C HIS A 233 23.23 -10.94 -7.48
N SER A 234 22.18 -10.47 -8.15
CA SER A 234 22.20 -10.25 -9.60
C SER A 234 21.28 -9.11 -10.01
N GLN A 235 21.84 -8.06 -10.59
CA GLN A 235 21.05 -6.97 -11.18
C GLN A 235 20.27 -7.45 -12.42
N TYR A 236 20.86 -8.35 -13.22
CA TYR A 236 20.18 -8.92 -14.39
C TYR A 236 18.95 -9.73 -13.99
N LEU A 237 19.07 -10.55 -12.95
CA LEU A 237 17.95 -11.35 -12.45
C LEU A 237 16.82 -10.45 -11.88
N ALA A 238 17.18 -9.34 -11.25
CA ALA A 238 16.19 -8.37 -10.76
C ALA A 238 15.50 -7.61 -11.91
N LEU A 239 16.22 -7.24 -12.97
CA LEU A 239 15.62 -6.64 -14.17
C LEU A 239 14.77 -7.66 -14.94
N PHE A 240 15.17 -8.92 -14.97
CA PHE A 240 14.38 -10.01 -15.54
C PHE A 240 13.05 -10.17 -14.75
N THR A 241 13.12 -10.16 -13.42
CA THR A 241 11.93 -10.11 -12.55
C THR A 241 11.04 -8.93 -12.91
N PHE A 242 11.60 -7.74 -13.10
CA PHE A 242 10.86 -6.52 -13.45
C PHE A 242 10.07 -6.66 -14.76
N TRP A 243 10.75 -7.06 -15.84
CA TRP A 243 10.12 -7.16 -17.14
C TRP A 243 9.03 -8.23 -17.20
N LEU A 244 9.31 -9.40 -16.61
CA LEU A 244 8.32 -10.47 -16.60
C LEU A 244 7.14 -10.18 -15.66
N LEU A 245 7.38 -9.49 -14.55
CA LEU A 245 6.29 -9.06 -13.68
C LEU A 245 5.32 -8.16 -14.46
N ILE A 246 5.81 -7.09 -15.09
CA ILE A 246 4.97 -6.19 -15.89
C ILE A 246 4.27 -6.95 -17.01
N LEU A 247 5.02 -7.74 -17.78
CA LEU A 247 4.50 -8.44 -18.95
C LEU A 247 3.31 -9.35 -18.58
N PHE A 248 3.42 -10.11 -17.50
CA PHE A 248 2.41 -11.11 -17.17
C PHE A 248 1.28 -10.53 -16.32
N THR A 249 1.58 -9.64 -15.34
CA THR A 249 0.55 -9.14 -14.44
C THR A 249 -0.38 -8.10 -15.06
N SER A 250 0.07 -7.38 -16.11
CA SER A 250 -0.75 -6.37 -16.80
C SER A 250 -2.00 -6.92 -17.49
N TRP A 251 -2.00 -8.21 -17.79
CA TRP A 251 -3.11 -8.92 -18.46
C TRP A 251 -4.04 -9.66 -17.49
N MET A 252 -3.75 -9.59 -16.20
CA MET A 252 -4.52 -10.27 -15.18
C MET A 252 -5.74 -9.46 -14.74
N GLY A 253 -6.65 -10.12 -14.02
CA GLY A 253 -7.79 -9.49 -13.37
C GLY A 253 -9.14 -10.07 -13.78
N VAL A 254 -9.30 -10.55 -15.02
CA VAL A 254 -10.57 -11.13 -15.48
C VAL A 254 -10.75 -12.52 -14.86
N PRO A 255 -11.79 -12.74 -14.01
CA PRO A 255 -12.02 -14.03 -13.37
C PRO A 255 -12.53 -15.09 -14.37
N ASN A 256 -12.30 -16.37 -14.07
CA ASN A 256 -12.77 -17.49 -14.91
C ASN A 256 -14.30 -17.57 -14.98
N SER A 257 -15.01 -17.04 -13.99
CA SER A 257 -16.47 -16.99 -13.93
C SER A 257 -17.08 -15.83 -14.72
N ALA A 258 -16.27 -14.96 -15.35
CA ALA A 258 -16.77 -13.80 -16.08
C ALA A 258 -17.55 -14.20 -17.34
N PRO A 259 -18.73 -13.58 -17.61
CA PRO A 259 -19.54 -13.85 -18.80
C PRO A 259 -18.98 -13.11 -20.04
N VAL A 260 -17.76 -13.42 -20.41
CA VAL A 260 -16.99 -12.81 -21.51
C VAL A 260 -16.46 -13.90 -22.46
N PRO A 261 -15.99 -13.54 -23.68
CA PRO A 261 -15.33 -14.51 -24.55
C PRO A 261 -14.20 -15.25 -23.84
N SER A 262 -14.13 -16.56 -24.00
CA SER A 262 -13.24 -17.47 -23.25
C SER A 262 -11.75 -17.14 -23.32
N TRP A 263 -11.30 -16.46 -24.38
CA TRP A 263 -9.91 -16.03 -24.51
C TRP A 263 -9.49 -14.99 -23.46
N MET A 264 -10.42 -14.15 -22.96
CA MET A 264 -10.10 -13.13 -21.95
C MET A 264 -9.73 -13.76 -20.59
N PRO A 265 -10.56 -14.61 -19.98
CA PRO A 265 -10.17 -15.34 -18.77
C PRO A 265 -8.95 -16.25 -19.00
N ALA A 266 -8.83 -16.87 -20.19
CA ALA A 266 -7.68 -17.69 -20.52
C ALA A 266 -6.39 -16.88 -20.51
N LEU A 267 -6.37 -15.68 -21.11
CA LEU A 267 -5.22 -14.78 -21.07
C LEU A 267 -4.88 -14.37 -19.65
N SER A 268 -5.88 -14.02 -18.82
CA SER A 268 -5.70 -13.70 -17.41
C SER A 268 -5.10 -14.87 -16.61
N THR A 269 -5.60 -16.09 -16.86
CA THR A 269 -5.08 -17.33 -16.23
C THR A 269 -3.63 -17.62 -16.64
N VAL A 270 -3.31 -17.52 -17.94
CA VAL A 270 -1.94 -17.70 -18.43
C VAL A 270 -1.00 -16.67 -17.82
N GLY A 271 -1.41 -15.40 -17.78
CA GLY A 271 -0.66 -14.34 -17.10
C GLY A 271 -0.39 -14.68 -15.64
N ALA A 272 -1.43 -15.11 -14.90
CA ALA A 272 -1.31 -15.49 -13.50
C ALA A 272 -0.34 -16.66 -13.29
N ILE A 273 -0.41 -17.71 -14.08
CA ILE A 273 0.50 -18.87 -13.98
C ILE A 273 1.95 -18.45 -14.28
N LEU A 274 2.15 -17.65 -15.33
CA LEU A 274 3.48 -17.20 -15.73
C LEU A 274 4.12 -16.25 -14.70
N THR A 275 3.34 -15.63 -13.79
CA THR A 275 3.91 -14.86 -12.68
C THR A 275 4.74 -15.70 -11.71
N LEU A 276 4.64 -17.03 -11.73
CA LEU A 276 5.56 -17.88 -10.98
C LEU A 276 7.02 -17.62 -11.36
N ILE A 277 7.30 -17.28 -12.62
CA ILE A 277 8.68 -17.04 -13.08
C ILE A 277 9.26 -15.81 -12.37
N PRO A 278 8.67 -14.60 -12.44
CA PRO A 278 9.21 -13.45 -11.70
C PRO A 278 9.19 -13.62 -10.19
N VAL A 279 8.24 -14.38 -9.61
CA VAL A 279 8.24 -14.68 -8.16
C VAL A 279 9.42 -15.57 -7.79
N LEU A 280 9.74 -16.60 -8.59
CA LEU A 280 10.90 -17.47 -8.38
C LEU A 280 12.22 -16.71 -8.56
N THR A 281 12.34 -15.91 -9.63
CA THR A 281 13.56 -15.11 -9.87
C THR A 281 13.78 -14.06 -8.78
N PHE A 282 12.73 -13.45 -8.27
CA PHE A 282 12.76 -12.58 -7.09
C PHE A 282 13.26 -13.35 -5.85
N ALA A 283 12.67 -14.50 -5.54
CA ALA A 283 13.04 -15.30 -4.38
C ALA A 283 14.50 -15.79 -4.45
N LEU A 284 14.93 -16.27 -5.61
CA LEU A 284 16.32 -16.70 -5.86
C LEU A 284 17.31 -15.54 -5.69
N ASN A 285 16.99 -14.37 -6.22
CA ASN A 285 17.84 -13.19 -6.10
C ASN A 285 17.99 -12.75 -4.64
N LEU A 286 16.90 -12.73 -3.88
CA LEU A 286 16.94 -12.41 -2.45
C LEU A 286 17.68 -13.46 -1.64
N HIS A 287 17.47 -14.76 -1.92
CA HIS A 287 18.20 -15.84 -1.29
C HIS A 287 19.71 -15.69 -1.52
N GLY A 288 20.12 -15.44 -2.76
CA GLY A 288 21.51 -15.19 -3.11
C GLY A 288 22.07 -13.95 -2.41
N THR A 289 21.32 -12.84 -2.36
CA THR A 289 21.71 -11.60 -1.68
C THR A 289 21.97 -11.83 -0.18
N VAL A 290 21.07 -12.53 0.49
CA VAL A 290 21.22 -12.85 1.92
C VAL A 290 22.27 -13.94 2.15
N GLY A 291 22.55 -14.76 1.15
CA GLY A 291 23.53 -15.87 1.23
C GLY A 291 23.17 -16.89 2.30
N GLY A 292 21.89 -17.22 2.42
CA GLY A 292 21.35 -18.16 3.42
C GLY A 292 21.36 -17.67 4.88
N LYS A 293 21.86 -16.45 5.16
CA LYS A 293 21.96 -15.90 6.52
C LYS A 293 20.65 -15.21 6.95
N TYR A 294 19.58 -15.97 7.07
CA TYR A 294 18.26 -15.46 7.46
C TYR A 294 18.19 -14.89 8.90
N SER A 295 19.20 -15.17 9.73
CA SER A 295 19.33 -14.57 11.06
C SER A 295 19.42 -13.03 11.01
N LEU A 296 19.88 -12.45 9.89
CA LEU A 296 19.93 -11.00 9.68
C LEU A 296 18.55 -10.34 9.82
N PHE A 297 17.49 -11.03 9.38
CA PHE A 297 16.11 -10.54 9.53
C PHE A 297 15.65 -10.48 10.99
N LYS A 298 16.23 -11.29 11.87
CA LYS A 298 15.93 -11.28 13.30
C LYS A 298 16.64 -10.14 14.05
N ALA A 299 17.82 -9.75 13.57
CA ALA A 299 18.66 -8.76 14.23
C ALA A 299 18.17 -7.31 14.04
N ASN A 300 17.55 -6.99 12.92
CA ASN A 300 17.10 -5.64 12.58
C ASN A 300 15.58 -5.58 12.47
N LEU A 301 14.95 -4.65 13.25
CA LEU A 301 13.50 -4.53 13.29
C LEU A 301 12.89 -4.12 11.93
N LEU A 302 13.55 -3.25 11.18
CA LEU A 302 13.09 -2.85 9.85
C LEU A 302 13.14 -4.04 8.87
N LEU A 303 14.20 -4.86 8.95
CA LEU A 303 14.26 -6.11 8.16
C LEU A 303 13.18 -7.11 8.55
N LYS A 304 12.66 -7.10 9.79
CA LYS A 304 11.50 -7.93 10.16
C LYS A 304 10.25 -7.51 9.38
N PHE A 305 9.96 -6.21 9.28
CA PHE A 305 8.86 -5.71 8.44
C PHE A 305 9.03 -6.12 6.98
N VAL A 306 10.22 -5.93 6.43
CA VAL A 306 10.55 -6.35 5.05
C VAL A 306 10.42 -7.86 4.89
N GLY A 307 10.86 -8.65 5.86
CA GLY A 307 10.77 -10.12 5.87
C GLY A 307 9.33 -10.62 5.82
N VAL A 308 8.45 -10.02 6.62
CA VAL A 308 7.01 -10.31 6.55
C VAL A 308 6.47 -9.95 5.16
N GLY A 309 6.86 -8.78 4.62
CA GLY A 309 6.50 -8.37 3.27
C GLY A 309 6.93 -9.36 2.18
N ILE A 310 8.15 -9.89 2.26
CA ILE A 310 8.65 -10.91 1.32
C ILE A 310 7.80 -12.18 1.38
N VAL A 311 7.55 -12.69 2.59
CA VAL A 311 6.74 -13.90 2.78
C VAL A 311 5.32 -13.68 2.27
N ALA A 312 4.71 -12.54 2.61
CA ALA A 312 3.36 -12.20 2.18
C ALA A 312 3.26 -12.05 0.65
N PHE A 313 4.25 -11.45 0.00
CA PHE A 313 4.31 -11.36 -1.47
C PHE A 313 4.31 -12.74 -2.13
N VAL A 314 5.19 -13.62 -1.67
CA VAL A 314 5.28 -14.99 -2.23
C VAL A 314 3.98 -15.76 -2.00
N LEU A 315 3.43 -15.72 -0.77
CA LEU A 315 2.19 -16.43 -0.44
C LEU A 315 0.99 -15.89 -1.23
N ALA A 316 0.83 -14.57 -1.31
CA ALA A 316 -0.25 -13.95 -2.07
C ALA A 316 -0.15 -14.25 -3.57
N SER A 317 1.07 -14.27 -4.12
CA SER A 317 1.31 -14.66 -5.51
C SER A 317 0.97 -16.13 -5.75
N LEU A 318 1.35 -17.03 -4.85
CA LEU A 318 0.95 -18.44 -4.92
C LEU A 318 -0.55 -18.63 -4.81
N MET A 319 -1.22 -17.93 -3.88
CA MET A 319 -2.69 -17.94 -3.79
C MET A 319 -3.33 -17.47 -5.10
N ASN A 320 -2.76 -16.44 -5.74
CA ASN A 320 -3.25 -15.94 -7.03
C ASN A 320 -3.11 -16.98 -8.14
N VAL A 321 -1.95 -17.64 -8.26
CA VAL A 321 -1.71 -18.70 -9.24
C VAL A 321 -2.63 -19.88 -9.01
N LEU A 322 -2.79 -20.34 -7.78
CA LEU A 322 -3.67 -21.48 -7.45
C LEU A 322 -5.13 -21.14 -7.80
N SER A 323 -5.60 -19.94 -7.42
CA SER A 323 -6.98 -19.52 -7.70
C SER A 323 -7.25 -19.21 -9.17
N SER A 324 -6.23 -19.11 -10.03
CA SER A 324 -6.41 -18.90 -11.46
C SER A 324 -6.78 -20.18 -12.23
N SER A 325 -6.56 -21.38 -11.65
CA SER A 325 -6.99 -22.63 -12.29
C SER A 325 -8.49 -22.78 -12.22
N ILE A 326 -9.11 -23.32 -13.29
CA ILE A 326 -10.58 -23.45 -13.40
C ILE A 326 -11.18 -24.26 -12.24
N GLN A 327 -10.50 -25.32 -11.78
CA GLN A 327 -10.98 -26.17 -10.69
C GLN A 327 -11.01 -25.43 -9.36
N VAL A 328 -9.97 -24.64 -9.08
CA VAL A 328 -9.87 -23.87 -7.82
C VAL A 328 -10.75 -22.63 -7.89
N SER A 329 -10.79 -21.93 -9.02
CA SER A 329 -11.61 -20.72 -9.19
C SER A 329 -13.11 -20.97 -8.96
N ARG A 330 -13.63 -22.15 -9.32
CA ARG A 330 -15.02 -22.57 -9.01
C ARG A 330 -15.35 -22.52 -7.51
N VAL A 331 -14.34 -22.62 -6.65
CA VAL A 331 -14.51 -22.60 -5.19
C VAL A 331 -14.08 -21.26 -4.60
N THR A 332 -13.16 -20.54 -5.27
CA THR A 332 -12.55 -19.34 -4.68
C THR A 332 -13.08 -18.02 -5.25
N ASP A 333 -13.57 -18.02 -6.50
CA ASP A 333 -14.09 -16.80 -7.11
C ASP A 333 -15.38 -16.34 -6.42
N LEU A 334 -15.51 -15.01 -6.25
CA LEU A 334 -16.65 -14.37 -5.59
C LEU A 334 -16.87 -14.82 -4.13
N THR A 335 -15.83 -15.30 -3.47
CA THR A 335 -15.83 -15.69 -2.05
C THR A 335 -14.86 -14.83 -1.23
N TRP A 336 -14.88 -14.99 0.09
CA TRP A 336 -13.96 -14.30 0.99
C TRP A 336 -12.48 -14.67 0.78
N PHE A 337 -12.19 -15.71 0.00
CA PHE A 337 -10.82 -16.05 -0.40
C PHE A 337 -10.16 -14.92 -1.22
N THR A 338 -10.91 -14.27 -2.09
CA THR A 338 -10.40 -13.11 -2.85
C THR A 338 -10.03 -11.96 -1.93
N ALA A 339 -10.87 -11.66 -0.93
CA ALA A 339 -10.57 -10.65 0.08
C ALA A 339 -9.32 -11.00 0.90
N ALA A 340 -9.15 -12.28 1.29
CA ALA A 340 -7.95 -12.74 2.00
C ALA A 340 -6.67 -12.48 1.19
N ARG A 341 -6.67 -12.86 -0.09
CA ARG A 341 -5.55 -12.65 -1.01
C ARG A 341 -5.23 -11.17 -1.19
N THR A 342 -6.24 -10.33 -1.40
CA THR A 342 -6.10 -8.88 -1.52
C THR A 342 -5.48 -8.27 -0.27
N GLN A 343 -5.96 -8.63 0.92
CA GLN A 343 -5.42 -8.13 2.20
C GLN A 343 -3.97 -8.59 2.43
N LEU A 344 -3.64 -9.82 2.08
CA LEU A 344 -2.27 -10.31 2.18
C LEU A 344 -1.33 -9.53 1.25
N TYR A 345 -1.78 -9.23 0.03
CA TYR A 345 -0.98 -8.49 -0.94
C TYR A 345 -0.83 -7.01 -0.58
N THR A 346 -1.93 -6.32 -0.27
CA THR A 346 -1.91 -4.88 -0.02
C THR A 346 -1.36 -4.54 1.37
N TYR A 347 -1.77 -5.26 2.40
CA TYR A 347 -1.31 -4.99 3.77
C TYR A 347 -0.09 -5.85 4.15
N GLY A 348 -0.21 -7.16 4.03
CA GLY A 348 0.85 -8.09 4.46
C GLY A 348 2.17 -7.91 3.68
N PHE A 349 2.09 -7.61 2.39
CA PHE A 349 3.28 -7.33 1.58
C PHE A 349 3.57 -5.83 1.51
N PHE A 350 2.77 -5.08 0.74
CA PHE A 350 3.11 -3.70 0.39
C PHE A 350 3.20 -2.79 1.62
N THR A 351 2.16 -2.77 2.47
CA THR A 351 2.11 -1.84 3.60
C THR A 351 3.18 -2.17 4.64
N MET A 352 3.51 -3.44 4.88
CA MET A 352 4.61 -3.83 5.77
C MET A 352 5.96 -3.32 5.26
N VAL A 353 6.23 -3.38 3.95
CA VAL A 353 7.45 -2.80 3.36
C VAL A 353 7.45 -1.28 3.51
N MET A 354 6.31 -0.62 3.33
CA MET A 354 6.20 0.83 3.48
C MET A 354 6.31 1.28 4.94
N PHE A 355 5.94 0.47 5.93
CA PHE A 355 6.25 0.75 7.33
C PHE A 355 7.76 0.74 7.58
N ALA A 356 8.50 -0.24 7.02
CA ALA A 356 9.96 -0.20 7.07
C ALA A 356 10.52 1.08 6.44
N ALA A 357 9.95 1.50 5.30
CA ALA A 357 10.32 2.75 4.63
C ALA A 357 10.05 3.97 5.52
N ALA A 358 8.88 4.10 6.10
CA ALA A 358 8.51 5.23 6.97
C ALA A 358 9.43 5.30 8.20
N TYR A 359 9.66 4.18 8.88
CA TYR A 359 10.56 4.13 10.04
C TYR A 359 12.04 4.39 9.67
N TYR A 360 12.43 4.15 8.42
CA TYR A 360 13.77 4.46 7.94
C TYR A 360 13.92 5.92 7.49
N ILE A 361 12.93 6.46 6.79
CA ILE A 361 13.00 7.77 6.13
C ILE A 361 12.78 8.91 7.14
N VAL A 362 11.75 8.82 7.99
CA VAL A 362 11.35 9.92 8.89
C VAL A 362 12.49 10.39 9.81
N PRO A 363 13.27 9.51 10.45
CA PRO A 363 14.43 9.90 11.23
C PRO A 363 15.49 10.68 10.44
N GLN A 364 15.73 10.30 9.19
CA GLN A 364 16.72 10.97 8.34
C GLN A 364 16.26 12.37 7.92
N LEU A 365 14.96 12.56 7.63
CA LEU A 365 14.39 13.86 7.30
C LEU A 365 14.43 14.84 8.47
N ILE A 366 14.18 14.34 9.68
CA ILE A 366 14.08 15.15 10.91
C ILE A 366 15.45 15.31 11.60
N GLY A 367 16.34 14.34 11.45
CA GLY A 367 17.63 14.27 12.14
C GLY A 367 17.51 13.81 13.60
N MET A 368 16.42 13.11 13.95
CA MET A 368 16.13 12.58 15.27
C MET A 368 15.57 11.16 15.17
N GLU A 369 15.87 10.31 16.15
CA GLU A 369 15.31 8.97 16.25
C GLU A 369 13.89 8.98 16.83
N PHE A 370 13.12 7.94 16.54
CA PHE A 370 11.80 7.77 17.14
C PHE A 370 11.89 7.67 18.67
N PRO A 371 10.98 8.34 19.40
CA PRO A 371 11.06 8.43 20.87
C PRO A 371 10.87 7.08 21.57
N SER A 372 10.16 6.14 20.96
CA SER A 372 9.86 4.85 21.57
C SER A 372 10.11 3.65 20.64
N PRO A 373 11.26 2.98 20.75
CA PRO A 373 11.49 1.70 20.07
C PRO A 373 10.49 0.62 20.47
N LYS A 374 9.93 0.68 21.69
CA LYS A 374 8.89 -0.24 22.15
C LYS A 374 7.60 -0.14 21.32
N LEU A 375 7.20 1.08 20.92
CA LEU A 375 6.04 1.28 20.04
C LEU A 375 6.29 0.72 18.64
N ILE A 376 7.52 0.76 18.13
CA ILE A 376 7.85 0.14 16.82
C ILE A 376 7.72 -1.39 16.92
N HIS A 377 8.19 -1.99 18.02
CA HIS A 377 8.03 -3.44 18.26
C HIS A 377 6.56 -3.83 18.44
N ALA A 378 5.80 -3.04 19.19
CA ALA A 378 4.37 -3.27 19.36
C ALA A 378 3.64 -3.19 18.02
N HIS A 379 3.90 -2.14 17.23
CA HIS A 379 3.33 -2.00 15.87
C HIS A 379 3.66 -3.22 14.99
N PHE A 380 4.92 -3.66 14.97
CA PHE A 380 5.33 -4.82 14.18
C PHE A 380 4.51 -6.07 14.52
N TRP A 381 4.39 -6.40 15.81
CA TRP A 381 3.68 -7.60 16.22
C TRP A 381 2.17 -7.48 16.05
N LEU A 382 1.58 -6.32 16.38
CA LEU A 382 0.15 -6.07 16.20
C LEU A 382 -0.24 -6.13 14.71
N ALA A 383 0.57 -5.55 13.82
CA ALA A 383 0.35 -5.61 12.38
C ALA A 383 0.52 -7.04 11.84
N THR A 384 1.59 -7.76 12.25
CA THR A 384 1.89 -9.12 11.77
C THR A 384 0.84 -10.13 12.24
N VAL A 385 0.49 -10.11 13.51
CA VAL A 385 -0.54 -11.02 14.05
C VAL A 385 -1.91 -10.63 13.52
N GLY A 386 -2.20 -9.32 13.43
CA GLY A 386 -3.45 -8.81 12.91
C GLY A 386 -3.73 -9.26 11.48
N ILE A 387 -2.75 -9.14 10.58
CA ILE A 387 -2.94 -9.59 9.19
C ILE A 387 -3.11 -11.11 9.08
N VAL A 388 -2.44 -11.90 9.90
CA VAL A 388 -2.64 -13.35 9.95
C VAL A 388 -4.07 -13.68 10.39
N LEU A 389 -4.59 -12.98 11.43
CA LEU A 389 -5.96 -13.17 11.93
C LEU A 389 -7.03 -12.64 10.97
N ILE A 390 -6.69 -11.82 9.99
CA ILE A 390 -7.60 -11.47 8.87
C ILE A 390 -7.50 -12.54 7.79
N VAL A 391 -6.30 -12.83 7.31
CA VAL A 391 -6.10 -13.65 6.11
C VAL A 391 -6.50 -15.10 6.31
N LEU A 392 -6.09 -15.73 7.42
CA LEU A 392 -6.38 -17.15 7.62
C LEU A 392 -7.88 -17.44 7.73
N PRO A 393 -8.68 -16.73 8.57
CA PRO A 393 -10.11 -16.97 8.62
C PRO A 393 -10.81 -16.68 7.30
N LEU A 394 -10.44 -15.59 6.61
CA LEU A 394 -11.05 -15.24 5.32
C LEU A 394 -10.70 -16.26 4.23
N ALA A 395 -9.47 -16.78 4.19
CA ALA A 395 -9.06 -17.79 3.22
C ALA A 395 -9.80 -19.11 3.45
N ILE A 396 -9.82 -19.62 4.70
CA ILE A 396 -10.50 -20.85 5.05
C ILE A 396 -12.02 -20.67 4.87
N GLY A 397 -12.58 -19.56 5.38
CA GLY A 397 -14.00 -19.23 5.26
C GLY A 397 -14.44 -19.10 3.80
N GLY A 398 -13.60 -18.53 2.93
CA GLY A 398 -13.86 -18.42 1.50
C GLY A 398 -13.91 -19.78 0.80
N ILE A 399 -12.99 -20.70 1.12
CA ILE A 399 -13.02 -22.08 0.58
C ILE A 399 -14.28 -22.82 1.07
N VAL A 400 -14.61 -22.71 2.34
CA VAL A 400 -15.83 -23.33 2.91
C VAL A 400 -17.07 -22.75 2.25
N GLN A 401 -17.15 -21.42 2.12
CA GLN A 401 -18.24 -20.72 1.46
C GLN A 401 -18.42 -21.20 0.02
N GLY A 402 -17.37 -21.24 -0.79
CA GLY A 402 -17.44 -21.64 -2.18
C GLY A 402 -17.78 -23.13 -2.34
N SER A 403 -17.24 -24.00 -1.47
CA SER A 403 -17.61 -25.41 -1.47
C SER A 403 -19.11 -25.63 -1.14
N MET A 404 -19.67 -24.83 -0.23
CA MET A 404 -21.09 -24.88 0.10
C MET A 404 -21.96 -24.29 -1.02
N LEU A 405 -21.53 -23.22 -1.69
CA LEU A 405 -22.24 -22.60 -2.83
C LEU A 405 -22.35 -23.56 -4.03
N ASN A 406 -21.35 -24.40 -4.25
CA ASN A 406 -21.35 -25.42 -5.31
C ASN A 406 -22.26 -26.62 -5.04
N ASN A 407 -22.83 -26.71 -3.83
CA ASN A 407 -23.80 -27.77 -3.48
C ASN A 407 -25.21 -27.18 -3.37
N PRO A 408 -26.12 -27.47 -4.35
CA PRO A 408 -27.46 -26.89 -4.37
C PRO A 408 -28.35 -27.30 -3.21
N ALA A 409 -27.98 -28.34 -2.46
CA ALA A 409 -28.71 -28.76 -1.26
C ALA A 409 -28.49 -27.82 -0.06
N ASN A 410 -27.53 -26.89 -0.12
CA ASN A 410 -27.30 -25.95 0.97
C ASN A 410 -28.15 -24.69 0.82
N PRO A 411 -29.07 -24.39 1.76
CA PRO A 411 -29.78 -23.10 1.75
C PRO A 411 -28.82 -21.94 1.95
N PHE A 412 -29.05 -20.82 1.24
CA PHE A 412 -28.19 -19.64 1.30
C PHE A 412 -28.00 -19.11 2.73
N LEU A 413 -29.06 -19.13 3.54
CA LEU A 413 -29.00 -18.70 4.96
C LEU A 413 -28.01 -19.56 5.77
N LYS A 414 -27.90 -20.87 5.49
CA LYS A 414 -26.91 -21.75 6.13
C LYS A 414 -25.49 -21.35 5.73
N ILE A 415 -25.26 -21.06 4.46
CA ILE A 415 -23.95 -20.63 3.93
C ILE A 415 -23.54 -19.33 4.62
N THR A 416 -24.44 -18.34 4.69
CA THR A 416 -24.19 -17.07 5.35
C THR A 416 -23.82 -17.23 6.84
N ARG A 417 -24.57 -18.06 7.57
CA ARG A 417 -24.29 -18.33 9.00
C ARG A 417 -22.92 -18.94 9.22
N VAL A 418 -22.51 -19.88 8.37
CA VAL A 418 -21.17 -20.49 8.45
C VAL A 418 -20.10 -19.45 8.11
N SER A 419 -20.28 -18.65 7.06
CA SER A 419 -19.34 -17.60 6.67
C SER A 419 -19.15 -16.54 7.76
N LEU A 420 -20.23 -16.16 8.47
CA LEU A 420 -20.19 -15.20 9.57
C LEU A 420 -19.25 -15.61 10.72
N MET A 421 -19.07 -16.89 10.95
CA MET A 421 -18.11 -17.36 11.98
C MET A 421 -16.68 -16.92 11.65
N PHE A 422 -16.25 -17.09 10.39
CA PHE A 422 -14.93 -16.69 9.93
C PHE A 422 -14.76 -15.17 9.87
N LEU A 423 -15.80 -14.45 9.44
CA LEU A 423 -15.83 -12.98 9.41
C LEU A 423 -15.73 -12.38 10.82
N ARG A 424 -16.42 -12.95 11.79
CA ARG A 424 -16.31 -12.54 13.20
C ARG A 424 -14.92 -12.77 13.76
N LEU A 425 -14.27 -13.87 13.38
CA LEU A 425 -12.90 -14.16 13.80
C LEU A 425 -11.92 -13.13 13.18
N SER A 426 -12.12 -12.72 11.93
CA SER A 426 -11.27 -11.70 11.29
C SER A 426 -11.36 -10.32 11.95
N THR A 427 -12.45 -9.99 12.66
CA THR A 427 -12.59 -8.75 13.42
C THR A 427 -11.47 -8.58 14.48
N LEU A 428 -10.97 -9.68 15.06
CA LEU A 428 -9.83 -9.61 15.98
C LEU A 428 -8.58 -9.07 15.28
N GLY A 429 -8.40 -9.42 14.01
CA GLY A 429 -7.32 -8.89 13.17
C GLY A 429 -7.49 -7.37 12.91
N ASP A 430 -8.70 -6.91 12.62
CA ASP A 430 -8.97 -5.47 12.44
C ASP A 430 -8.66 -4.67 13.72
N VAL A 431 -9.00 -5.20 14.90
CA VAL A 431 -8.68 -4.57 16.19
C VAL A 431 -7.16 -4.49 16.40
N LEU A 432 -6.43 -5.57 16.12
CA LEU A 432 -4.97 -5.56 16.28
C LEU A 432 -4.28 -4.61 15.31
N ILE A 433 -4.72 -4.58 14.05
CA ILE A 433 -4.19 -3.66 13.05
C ILE A 433 -4.46 -2.21 13.45
N PHE A 434 -5.67 -1.91 13.91
CA PHE A 434 -6.03 -0.58 14.42
C PHE A 434 -5.11 -0.17 15.60
N ALA A 435 -4.94 -1.04 16.58
CA ALA A 435 -4.02 -0.80 17.70
C ALA A 435 -2.56 -0.60 17.23
N GLY A 436 -2.13 -1.35 16.21
CA GLY A 436 -0.83 -1.18 15.57
C GLY A 436 -0.68 0.20 14.93
N HIS A 437 -1.68 0.67 14.18
CA HIS A 437 -1.67 1.99 13.56
C HIS A 437 -1.71 3.11 14.60
N LEU A 438 -2.39 2.93 15.74
CA LEU A 438 -2.31 3.87 16.86
C LEU A 438 -0.89 3.92 17.45
N ALA A 439 -0.23 2.78 17.64
CA ALA A 439 1.16 2.74 18.09
C ALA A 439 2.10 3.46 17.09
N PHE A 440 1.86 3.31 15.79
CA PHE A 440 2.61 4.01 14.74
C PHE A 440 2.40 5.52 14.80
N ILE A 441 1.16 6.01 14.80
CA ILE A 441 0.87 7.45 14.79
C ILE A 441 1.32 8.13 16.08
N PHE A 442 1.17 7.49 17.24
CA PHE A 442 1.67 8.05 18.50
C PHE A 442 3.19 8.24 18.49
N ASN A 443 3.92 7.30 17.87
CA ASN A 443 5.37 7.41 17.77
C ASN A 443 5.77 8.51 16.77
N VAL A 444 5.06 8.65 15.64
CA VAL A 444 5.26 9.73 14.66
C VAL A 444 4.97 11.10 15.29
N VAL A 445 3.83 11.26 15.97
CA VAL A 445 3.45 12.51 16.66
C VAL A 445 4.46 12.84 17.77
N GLY A 446 4.91 11.84 18.52
CA GLY A 446 5.95 12.00 19.52
C GLY A 446 7.25 12.56 18.94
N LEU A 447 7.68 12.05 17.78
CA LEU A 447 8.88 12.53 17.09
C LEU A 447 8.71 13.98 16.56
N VAL A 448 7.57 14.27 15.93
CA VAL A 448 7.26 15.63 15.45
C VAL A 448 7.24 16.63 16.59
N ARG A 449 6.60 16.27 17.71
CA ARG A 449 6.59 17.12 18.92
C ARG A 449 8.00 17.38 19.44
N GLN A 450 8.86 16.38 19.54
CA GLN A 450 10.25 16.54 19.98
C GLN A 450 11.03 17.46 19.05
N PHE A 451 10.84 17.33 17.75
CA PHE A 451 11.49 18.17 16.74
C PHE A 451 11.12 19.65 16.89
N TYR A 452 9.84 19.96 17.03
CA TYR A 452 9.40 21.35 17.19
C TYR A 452 9.80 21.92 18.57
N ALA A 453 9.75 21.11 19.63
CA ALA A 453 10.21 21.54 20.96
C ALA A 453 11.70 21.87 20.94
N ALA A 454 12.53 21.05 20.30
CA ALA A 454 13.97 21.33 20.17
C ALA A 454 14.26 22.63 19.38
N ARG A 455 13.50 22.87 18.31
CA ARG A 455 13.61 24.11 17.52
C ARG A 455 13.17 25.34 18.30
N ALA A 456 12.07 25.26 19.03
CA ALA A 456 11.60 26.36 19.86
C ALA A 456 12.61 26.70 20.97
N ALA A 457 13.18 25.68 21.61
CA ALA A 457 14.24 25.87 22.61
C ALA A 457 15.51 26.55 22.02
N ALA A 458 15.92 26.11 20.82
CA ALA A 458 17.07 26.72 20.14
C ALA A 458 16.80 28.18 19.73
N ALA A 459 15.60 28.46 19.21
CA ALA A 459 15.20 29.84 18.88
C ALA A 459 15.14 30.74 20.11
N TYR A 460 14.61 30.24 21.22
CA TYR A 460 14.57 30.97 22.50
C TYR A 460 15.98 31.27 23.03
N ALA A 461 16.89 30.29 23.00
CA ALA A 461 18.25 30.44 23.40
C ALA A 461 19.02 31.48 22.55
N ALA A 462 18.79 31.47 21.21
CA ALA A 462 19.39 32.48 20.33
C ALA A 462 18.88 33.89 20.63
N ALA A 463 17.57 34.06 20.78
CA ALA A 463 16.96 35.37 21.12
C ALA A 463 17.44 35.91 22.48
N THR A 464 17.59 35.07 23.49
CA THR A 464 18.10 35.47 24.80
C THR A 464 19.58 35.83 24.76
N ALA A 465 20.38 35.17 23.94
CA ALA A 465 21.79 35.50 23.72
C ALA A 465 21.95 36.86 23.03
N GLU A 466 21.14 37.16 22.02
CA GLU A 466 21.14 38.48 21.34
C GLU A 466 20.74 39.61 22.28
N ILE A 467 19.73 39.41 23.16
CA ILE A 467 19.31 40.40 24.15
C ILE A 467 20.41 40.61 25.20
N GLY A 468 21.13 39.55 25.60
CA GLY A 468 22.29 39.64 26.51
C GLY A 468 23.46 40.43 25.91
N ALA A 469 23.76 40.16 24.63
CA ALA A 469 24.82 40.89 23.91
C ALA A 469 24.47 42.35 23.62
N ALA A 470 23.19 42.70 23.47
CA ALA A 470 22.75 44.09 23.27
C ALA A 470 22.73 44.92 24.59
N LYS A 471 22.83 44.27 25.74
CA LYS A 471 22.85 44.91 27.06
C LYS A 471 24.28 45.03 27.66
N ALA A 472 25.26 44.34 27.07
CA ALA A 472 26.66 44.42 27.41
C ALA A 472 27.39 45.42 26.47
#